data_36a79d995b9bfe10c8af3b005e6ec346
#
_entry.id   36a79d995b9bfe10c8af3b005e6ec346
#
_cell.length_a   1.000
_cell.length_b   1.000
_cell.length_c   1.000
_cell.angle_alpha   90.00
_cell.angle_beta   90.00
_cell.angle_gamma   90.00
#
_symmetry.space_group_name_H-M   'P 1'
#
loop_
_entity.id
_entity.type
_entity.pdbx_description
1 polymer ?
#
loop_
_entity_poly.entity_id
_entity_poly.type
_entity_poly.pdbx_seq_one_letter_code
_entity_poly.pdbx_strand_id
1 'polypeptide(L)'
;NSIILIYHGLEKTKRGDIVSRMARRKNRKNRRWRLFLKVCVGTFLFFLLSFSLVFIYYAKDLPRPEVFTERSFVLPTKIYDREGKTVLYQIYDEEKRTVVPLSQVPDYLRQAVLSAEDANFYHHFWLDIKGILRSVLNNLKIGKPIYGGSTISQQLIRSTFLTLDKTLQRKVKEAILTLELERRYSKDQILEFYLNQVPFGSNAYGVEAASQAFFGKPASQASLAEAAVLASLIQAPSRLSPYGSNVDHLYARKNYVLDRMVKGGYVSQKEADAAKNEVLNFADIGQSIKAPHFVLYVKKYLEENYSDYFLKTKGLKVYTTLDWGLQQEAEK
;
A
#
# COMPACT_ATOMS: atom_id res chain seq x y z
N ASN A 1 78.50 -49.66 12.04
CA ASN A 1 77.09 -50.04 11.75
C ASN A 1 76.08 -49.56 12.86
N SER A 2 76.55 -49.36 14.11
CA SER A 2 75.62 -48.98 15.22
C SER A 2 75.12 -47.51 15.18
N ILE A 3 75.87 -46.54 14.59
CA ILE A 3 75.51 -45.12 14.51
C ILE A 3 74.39 -44.86 13.49
N ILE A 4 74.35 -45.60 12.38
CA ILE A 4 73.31 -45.43 11.33
C ILE A 4 71.98 -45.96 11.82
N LEU A 5 71.90 -46.98 12.67
CA LEU A 5 70.68 -47.50 13.27
C LEU A 5 70.05 -46.54 14.28
N ILE A 6 70.88 -45.79 15.04
CA ILE A 6 70.43 -44.79 16.00
C ILE A 6 69.87 -43.60 15.26
N TYR A 7 70.48 -43.13 14.14
CA TYR A 7 69.98 -42.06 13.33
C TYR A 7 68.64 -42.40 12.67
N HIS A 8 68.44 -43.61 12.14
CA HIS A 8 67.16 -44.05 11.57
C HIS A 8 66.04 -44.19 12.63
N GLY A 9 66.40 -44.59 13.85
CA GLY A 9 65.46 -44.67 14.97
C GLY A 9 64.95 -43.26 15.43
N LEU A 10 65.85 -42.27 15.48
CA LEU A 10 65.51 -40.90 15.85
C LEU A 10 64.71 -40.19 14.76
N GLU A 11 64.89 -40.47 13.51
CA GLU A 11 64.10 -39.91 12.39
C GLU A 11 62.71 -40.49 12.33
N LYS A 12 62.50 -41.77 12.59
CA LYS A 12 61.20 -42.43 12.71
C LYS A 12 60.38 -41.91 13.86
N THR A 13 60.99 -41.68 15.04
CA THR A 13 60.30 -41.06 16.21
C THR A 13 59.90 -39.60 15.97
N LYS A 14 60.79 -38.77 15.38
CA LYS A 14 60.46 -37.42 15.01
C LYS A 14 59.32 -37.32 13.98
N ARG A 15 59.30 -38.20 12.96
CA ARG A 15 58.20 -38.25 11.98
C ARG A 15 56.88 -38.70 12.64
N GLY A 16 56.89 -39.69 13.52
CA GLY A 16 55.74 -40.16 14.29
C GLY A 16 55.13 -39.03 15.15
N ASP A 17 55.99 -38.24 15.83
CA ASP A 17 55.55 -37.11 16.64
C ASP A 17 54.94 -35.96 15.80
N ILE A 18 55.51 -35.67 14.64
CA ILE A 18 54.96 -34.63 13.73
C ILE A 18 53.59 -35.07 13.21
N VAL A 19 53.43 -36.32 12.76
CA VAL A 19 52.16 -36.87 12.28
C VAL A 19 51.10 -36.86 13.38
N SER A 20 51.47 -37.28 14.62
CA SER A 20 50.55 -37.27 15.76
C SER A 20 50.11 -35.86 16.15
N ARG A 21 51.01 -34.86 16.09
CA ARG A 21 50.71 -33.44 16.33
C ARG A 21 49.81 -32.87 15.24
N MET A 22 50.01 -33.18 13.97
CA MET A 22 49.15 -32.78 12.86
C MET A 22 47.74 -33.41 13.00
N ALA A 23 47.63 -34.69 13.31
CA ALA A 23 46.38 -35.39 13.55
C ALA A 23 45.60 -34.76 14.73
N ARG A 24 46.28 -34.45 15.84
CA ARG A 24 45.67 -33.78 17.00
C ARG A 24 45.22 -32.35 16.65
N ARG A 25 45.97 -31.59 15.85
CA ARG A 25 45.58 -30.28 15.35
C ARG A 25 44.34 -30.36 14.44
N LYS A 26 44.30 -31.32 13.50
CA LYS A 26 43.16 -31.53 12.61
C LYS A 26 41.89 -31.93 13.40
N ASN A 27 42.04 -32.82 14.39
CA ASN A 27 40.90 -33.20 15.26
C ASN A 27 40.39 -32.05 16.12
N ARG A 28 41.29 -31.18 16.66
CA ARG A 28 40.90 -29.99 17.41
C ARG A 28 40.19 -28.98 16.52
N LYS A 29 40.64 -28.79 15.26
CA LYS A 29 40.00 -27.92 14.28
C LYS A 29 38.61 -28.44 13.93
N ASN A 30 38.46 -29.73 13.65
CA ASN A 30 37.18 -30.36 13.34
C ASN A 30 36.20 -30.31 14.52
N ARG A 31 36.68 -30.48 15.75
CA ARG A 31 35.86 -30.36 16.98
C ARG A 31 35.39 -28.93 17.20
N ARG A 32 36.24 -27.90 16.97
CA ARG A 32 35.86 -26.49 17.05
C ARG A 32 34.86 -26.15 15.96
N TRP A 33 35.04 -26.63 14.73
CA TRP A 33 34.08 -26.41 13.62
C TRP A 33 32.73 -27.06 13.91
N ARG A 34 32.70 -28.28 14.42
CA ARG A 34 31.45 -28.95 14.83
C ARG A 34 30.75 -28.22 15.99
N LEU A 35 31.52 -27.71 16.94
CA LEU A 35 30.95 -26.89 18.04
C LEU A 35 30.37 -25.60 17.49
N PHE A 36 31.08 -24.89 16.62
CA PHE A 36 30.62 -23.68 15.95
C PHE A 36 29.32 -23.95 15.16
N LEU A 37 29.27 -25.02 14.39
CA LEU A 37 28.08 -25.42 13.64
C LEU A 37 26.90 -25.71 14.58
N LYS A 38 27.11 -26.41 15.69
CA LYS A 38 26.08 -26.68 16.69
C LYS A 38 25.56 -25.38 17.34
N VAL A 39 26.43 -24.43 17.64
CA VAL A 39 26.06 -23.11 18.19
C VAL A 39 25.25 -22.34 17.15
N CYS A 40 25.69 -22.29 15.89
CA CYS A 40 24.94 -21.62 14.81
C CYS A 40 23.55 -22.23 14.63
N VAL A 41 23.45 -23.56 14.59
CA VAL A 41 22.15 -24.26 14.49
C VAL A 41 21.27 -23.98 15.71
N GLY A 42 21.84 -24.06 16.92
CA GLY A 42 21.11 -23.76 18.15
C GLY A 42 20.59 -22.32 18.19
N THR A 43 21.45 -21.37 17.81
CA THR A 43 21.07 -19.96 17.69
C THR A 43 19.97 -19.75 16.65
N PHE A 44 20.09 -20.38 15.49
CA PHE A 44 19.08 -20.33 14.45
C PHE A 44 17.73 -20.88 14.92
N LEU A 45 17.73 -22.04 15.57
CA LEU A 45 16.52 -22.65 16.12
C LEU A 45 15.90 -21.80 17.23
N PHE A 46 16.72 -21.19 18.08
CA PHE A 46 16.24 -20.25 19.11
C PHE A 46 15.55 -19.04 18.48
N PHE A 47 16.15 -18.41 17.47
CA PHE A 47 15.51 -17.30 16.77
C PHE A 47 14.24 -17.73 16.02
N LEU A 48 14.23 -18.92 15.40
CA LEU A 48 13.05 -19.46 14.74
C LEU A 48 11.90 -19.68 15.73
N LEU A 49 12.19 -20.26 16.89
CA LEU A 49 11.19 -20.48 17.96
C LEU A 49 10.69 -19.16 18.51
N SER A 50 11.58 -18.22 18.81
CA SER A 50 11.22 -16.88 19.28
C SER A 50 10.34 -16.15 18.28
N PHE A 51 10.69 -16.20 17.00
CA PHE A 51 9.89 -15.63 15.93
C PHE A 51 8.50 -16.28 15.84
N SER A 52 8.44 -17.61 15.94
CA SER A 52 7.17 -18.36 15.92
C SER A 52 6.27 -17.98 17.10
N LEU A 53 6.82 -17.84 18.30
CA LEU A 53 6.07 -17.41 19.49
C LEU A 53 5.52 -15.98 19.33
N VAL A 54 6.35 -15.06 18.84
CA VAL A 54 5.94 -13.69 18.55
C VAL A 54 4.85 -13.69 17.47
N PHE A 55 5.02 -14.49 16.42
CA PHE A 55 4.03 -14.64 15.35
C PHE A 55 2.68 -15.12 15.90
N ILE A 56 2.66 -16.20 16.68
CA ILE A 56 1.43 -16.76 17.29
C ILE A 56 0.78 -15.74 18.23
N TYR A 57 1.59 -15.05 19.05
CA TYR A 57 1.09 -14.05 19.99
C TYR A 57 0.34 -12.91 19.28
N TYR A 58 0.88 -12.41 18.15
CA TYR A 58 0.24 -11.33 17.39
C TYR A 58 -0.81 -11.82 16.39
N ALA A 59 -0.72 -13.07 15.91
CA ALA A 59 -1.66 -13.60 14.92
C ALA A 59 -3.06 -13.86 15.48
N LYS A 60 -3.19 -14.18 16.76
CA LYS A 60 -4.48 -14.51 17.38
C LYS A 60 -5.48 -13.35 17.43
N ASP A 61 -4.99 -12.11 17.51
CA ASP A 61 -5.81 -10.90 17.64
C ASP A 61 -5.98 -10.16 16.30
N LEU A 62 -5.59 -10.78 15.18
CA LEU A 62 -5.66 -10.13 13.88
C LEU A 62 -7.04 -10.29 13.25
N PRO A 63 -7.58 -9.21 12.66
CA PRO A 63 -8.80 -9.28 11.89
C PRO A 63 -8.62 -10.23 10.70
N ARG A 64 -9.64 -11.03 10.44
CA ARG A 64 -9.61 -11.98 9.32
C ARG A 64 -9.64 -11.23 8.00
N PRO A 65 -8.84 -11.64 6.99
CA PRO A 65 -8.86 -11.00 5.67
C PRO A 65 -10.21 -11.05 4.97
N GLU A 66 -11.13 -11.95 5.38
CA GLU A 66 -12.50 -12.01 4.86
C GLU A 66 -13.27 -10.68 5.02
N VAL A 67 -12.82 -9.81 5.92
CA VAL A 67 -13.35 -8.43 6.07
C VAL A 67 -13.28 -7.63 4.77
N PHE A 68 -12.35 -7.93 3.85
CA PHE A 68 -12.31 -7.28 2.53
C PHE A 68 -13.51 -7.67 1.66
N THR A 69 -14.01 -8.91 1.81
CA THR A 69 -15.16 -9.42 1.05
C THR A 69 -16.46 -9.21 1.80
N GLU A 70 -16.43 -9.20 3.15
CA GLU A 70 -17.60 -9.05 4.01
C GLU A 70 -17.95 -7.60 4.32
N ARG A 71 -17.07 -6.64 4.11
CA ARG A 71 -17.44 -5.22 4.17
C ARG A 71 -18.45 -4.96 3.07
N SER A 72 -19.70 -5.39 3.38
CA SER A 72 -20.89 -4.99 2.68
C SER A 72 -20.78 -3.49 2.40
N PHE A 73 -20.96 -3.13 1.16
CA PHE A 73 -20.96 -1.79 0.64
C PHE A 73 -21.71 -0.89 1.62
N VAL A 74 -20.97 -0.06 2.36
CA VAL A 74 -21.57 1.02 3.12
C VAL A 74 -22.16 1.96 2.10
N LEU A 75 -23.47 1.84 1.89
CA LEU A 75 -24.17 2.70 0.96
C LEU A 75 -24.38 4.05 1.62
N PRO A 76 -23.89 5.16 1.04
CA PRO A 76 -24.08 6.48 1.60
C PRO A 76 -25.56 6.85 1.62
N THR A 77 -26.01 7.52 2.67
CA THR A 77 -27.33 8.14 2.69
C THR A 77 -27.31 9.33 1.71
N LYS A 78 -28.26 9.33 0.76
CA LYS A 78 -28.37 10.38 -0.26
C LYS A 78 -29.57 11.27 0.05
N ILE A 79 -29.35 12.58 0.07
CA ILE A 79 -30.38 13.60 0.20
C ILE A 79 -30.73 14.11 -1.20
N TYR A 80 -31.96 13.99 -1.61
CA TYR A 80 -32.49 14.37 -2.91
C TYR A 80 -33.39 15.62 -2.82
N ASP A 81 -33.53 16.29 -3.95
CA ASP A 81 -34.57 17.27 -4.17
C ASP A 81 -35.97 16.62 -4.12
N ARG A 82 -37.03 17.44 -4.27
CA ARG A 82 -38.43 17.00 -4.20
C ARG A 82 -38.79 15.97 -5.29
N GLU A 83 -38.15 16.04 -6.43
CA GLU A 83 -38.40 15.15 -7.55
C GLU A 83 -37.55 13.84 -7.51
N GLY A 84 -36.57 13.78 -6.62
CA GLY A 84 -35.65 12.65 -6.53
C GLY A 84 -34.67 12.56 -7.68
N LYS A 85 -34.57 13.59 -8.51
CA LYS A 85 -33.70 13.65 -9.68
C LYS A 85 -32.31 14.18 -9.37
N THR A 86 -32.25 15.15 -8.45
CA THR A 86 -31.00 15.81 -8.08
C THR A 86 -30.54 15.35 -6.72
N VAL A 87 -29.33 14.80 -6.64
CA VAL A 87 -28.65 14.56 -5.37
C VAL A 87 -28.14 15.90 -4.86
N LEU A 88 -28.68 16.36 -3.73
CA LEU A 88 -28.26 17.59 -3.06
C LEU A 88 -27.02 17.38 -2.21
N TYR A 89 -26.95 16.23 -1.54
CA TYR A 89 -25.83 15.85 -0.69
C TYR A 89 -25.81 14.33 -0.43
N GLN A 90 -24.64 13.83 -0.09
CA GLN A 90 -24.49 12.45 0.36
C GLN A 90 -23.82 12.44 1.72
N ILE A 91 -24.46 11.79 2.70
CA ILE A 91 -23.89 11.56 4.01
C ILE A 91 -23.06 10.27 3.88
N TYR A 92 -21.77 10.44 3.89
CA TYR A 92 -20.85 9.30 3.92
C TYR A 92 -20.52 8.96 5.39
N ASP A 93 -20.15 7.75 5.68
CA ASP A 93 -19.13 7.51 6.68
C ASP A 93 -17.89 8.33 6.28
N GLU A 94 -17.00 8.66 7.14
CA GLU A 94 -15.89 9.62 6.89
C GLU A 94 -15.17 9.43 5.53
N GLU A 95 -15.56 8.42 4.75
CA GLU A 95 -14.93 8.00 3.51
C GLU A 95 -15.91 7.90 2.33
N LYS A 96 -15.69 8.67 1.27
CA LYS A 96 -16.35 8.46 -0.03
C LYS A 96 -15.78 7.20 -0.68
N ARG A 97 -16.56 6.13 -0.79
CA ARG A 97 -16.15 4.88 -1.46
C ARG A 97 -17.14 4.47 -2.54
N THR A 98 -16.61 4.12 -3.69
CA THR A 98 -17.34 3.44 -4.75
C THR A 98 -16.47 2.29 -5.21
N VAL A 99 -16.93 1.06 -4.97
CA VAL A 99 -16.17 -0.15 -5.33
C VAL A 99 -16.41 -0.48 -6.79
N VAL A 100 -15.32 -0.74 -7.51
CA VAL A 100 -15.34 -1.19 -8.90
C VAL A 100 -14.50 -2.45 -9.03
N PRO A 101 -14.94 -3.44 -9.84
CA PRO A 101 -14.13 -4.62 -10.14
C PRO A 101 -12.88 -4.22 -10.92
N LEU A 102 -11.80 -4.97 -10.76
CA LEU A 102 -10.53 -4.71 -11.43
C LEU A 102 -10.66 -4.61 -12.95
N SER A 103 -11.59 -5.37 -13.52
CA SER A 103 -11.90 -5.34 -14.97
C SER A 103 -12.45 -4.02 -15.49
N GLN A 104 -13.01 -3.16 -14.62
CA GLN A 104 -13.49 -1.83 -14.97
C GLN A 104 -12.43 -0.73 -14.76
N VAL A 105 -11.30 -1.06 -14.11
CA VAL A 105 -10.18 -0.14 -13.97
C VAL A 105 -9.30 -0.25 -15.21
N PRO A 106 -9.04 0.86 -15.95
CA PRO A 106 -8.21 0.84 -17.15
C PRO A 106 -6.79 0.30 -16.88
N ASP A 107 -6.22 -0.40 -17.87
CA ASP A 107 -4.89 -0.98 -17.76
C ASP A 107 -3.82 0.06 -17.39
N TYR A 108 -3.83 1.21 -18.06
CA TYR A 108 -2.87 2.27 -17.79
C TYR A 108 -3.00 2.87 -16.39
N LEU A 109 -4.22 2.85 -15.79
CA LEU A 109 -4.40 3.29 -14.39
C LEU A 109 -3.81 2.26 -13.41
N ARG A 110 -4.06 0.96 -13.66
CA ARG A 110 -3.42 -0.12 -12.89
C ARG A 110 -1.89 -0.05 -13.00
N GLN A 111 -1.38 0.12 -14.21
CA GLN A 111 0.04 0.22 -14.52
C GLN A 111 0.69 1.49 -13.92
N ALA A 112 -0.02 2.63 -13.90
CA ALA A 112 0.45 3.84 -13.25
C ALA A 112 0.64 3.63 -11.75
N VAL A 113 -0.34 3.02 -11.06
CA VAL A 113 -0.26 2.70 -9.63
C VAL A 113 0.87 1.70 -9.35
N LEU A 114 0.96 0.63 -10.13
CA LEU A 114 2.06 -0.35 -10.01
C LEU A 114 3.42 0.31 -10.21
N SER A 115 3.57 1.13 -11.24
CA SER A 115 4.81 1.85 -11.52
C SER A 115 5.19 2.83 -10.41
N ALA A 116 4.20 3.49 -9.80
CA ALA A 116 4.42 4.45 -8.75
C ALA A 116 4.81 3.80 -7.42
N GLU A 117 4.12 2.73 -7.04
CA GLU A 117 4.14 2.18 -5.68
C GLU A 117 4.92 0.86 -5.58
N ASP A 118 4.76 -0.05 -6.54
CA ASP A 118 5.35 -1.39 -6.47
C ASP A 118 5.54 -2.01 -7.86
N ALA A 119 6.58 -1.60 -8.56
CA ALA A 119 6.84 -2.03 -9.94
C ALA A 119 7.07 -3.55 -10.10
N ASN A 120 7.41 -4.25 -9.03
CA ASN A 120 7.63 -5.69 -9.04
C ASN A 120 6.48 -6.48 -8.39
N PHE A 121 5.32 -5.87 -8.20
CA PHE A 121 4.19 -6.43 -7.45
C PHE A 121 3.84 -7.87 -7.83
N TYR A 122 3.80 -8.18 -9.11
CA TYR A 122 3.48 -9.53 -9.62
C TYR A 122 4.63 -10.53 -9.51
N HIS A 123 5.87 -10.05 -9.19
CA HIS A 123 7.08 -10.87 -9.21
C HIS A 123 7.66 -11.18 -7.84
N HIS A 124 7.11 -10.60 -6.77
CA HIS A 124 7.52 -10.90 -5.40
C HIS A 124 6.36 -11.50 -4.60
N PHE A 125 6.70 -12.23 -3.55
CA PHE A 125 5.76 -12.71 -2.55
C PHE A 125 5.95 -11.85 -1.29
N TRP A 126 4.89 -11.29 -0.73
CA TRP A 126 4.75 -10.46 0.48
C TRP A 126 5.79 -9.34 0.72
N LEU A 127 7.06 -9.53 0.37
CA LEU A 127 8.16 -8.57 0.51
C LEU A 127 8.97 -8.46 -0.78
N ASP A 128 9.20 -7.23 -1.26
CA ASP A 128 10.20 -6.96 -2.30
C ASP A 128 11.57 -6.67 -1.65
N ILE A 129 12.32 -7.73 -1.33
CA ILE A 129 13.66 -7.62 -0.71
C ILE A 129 14.61 -6.80 -1.60
N LYS A 130 14.53 -6.96 -2.93
CA LYS A 130 15.34 -6.19 -3.89
C LYS A 130 14.97 -4.71 -3.88
N GLY A 131 13.68 -4.40 -3.82
CA GLY A 131 13.16 -3.05 -3.71
C GLY A 131 13.53 -2.38 -2.39
N ILE A 132 13.44 -3.09 -1.27
CA ILE A 132 13.88 -2.62 0.05
C ILE A 132 15.37 -2.27 0.02
N LEU A 133 16.23 -3.16 -0.48
CA LEU A 133 17.68 -2.92 -0.56
C LEU A 133 18.00 -1.73 -1.44
N ARG A 134 17.34 -1.62 -2.61
CA ARG A 134 17.47 -0.48 -3.52
C ARG A 134 17.05 0.83 -2.85
N SER A 135 15.95 0.84 -2.13
CA SER A 135 15.44 2.01 -1.40
C SER A 135 16.41 2.46 -0.32
N VAL A 136 16.96 1.52 0.46
CA VAL A 136 17.98 1.80 1.48
C VAL A 136 19.24 2.42 0.84
N LEU A 137 19.75 1.81 -0.22
CA LEU A 137 20.95 2.31 -0.90
C LEU A 137 20.74 3.72 -1.50
N ASN A 138 19.57 3.98 -2.11
CA ASN A 138 19.24 5.28 -2.66
C ASN A 138 19.05 6.34 -1.57
N ASN A 139 18.38 6.00 -0.47
CA ASN A 139 18.21 6.89 0.67
C ASN A 139 19.56 7.26 1.32
N LEU A 140 20.48 6.30 1.41
CA LEU A 140 21.85 6.54 1.91
C LEU A 140 22.63 7.48 0.97
N LYS A 141 22.50 7.31 -0.35
CA LYS A 141 23.16 8.20 -1.35
C LYS A 141 22.65 9.63 -1.28
N ILE A 142 21.36 9.83 -1.02
CA ILE A 142 20.71 11.16 -1.03
C ILE A 142 20.75 11.80 0.37
N GLY A 143 21.03 11.01 1.42
CA GLY A 143 21.01 11.47 2.81
C GLY A 143 19.61 11.77 3.36
N LYS A 144 18.54 11.37 2.67
CA LYS A 144 17.14 11.60 3.05
C LYS A 144 16.28 10.37 2.77
N PRO A 145 15.30 10.01 3.63
CA PRO A 145 14.40 8.89 3.42
C PRO A 145 13.29 9.22 2.41
N ILE A 146 13.63 9.31 1.14
CA ILE A 146 12.69 9.68 0.05
C ILE A 146 12.01 8.46 -0.55
N TYR A 147 12.73 7.33 -0.64
CA TYR A 147 12.23 6.10 -1.26
C TYR A 147 11.64 5.16 -0.21
N GLY A 148 10.37 4.82 -0.37
CA GLY A 148 9.69 3.80 0.43
C GLY A 148 9.97 2.39 -0.11
N GLY A 149 10.04 1.41 0.79
CA GLY A 149 10.21 0.00 0.44
C GLY A 149 8.99 -0.85 0.83
N SER A 150 7.82 -0.25 1.05
CA SER A 150 6.59 -0.99 1.38
C SER A 150 5.88 -1.43 0.11
N THR A 151 5.46 -2.69 0.04
CA THR A 151 4.69 -3.25 -1.08
C THR A 151 3.23 -2.79 -1.05
N ILE A 152 2.51 -2.95 -2.17
CA ILE A 152 1.06 -2.70 -2.26
C ILE A 152 0.30 -3.48 -1.19
N SER A 153 0.63 -4.76 -0.98
CA SER A 153 0.02 -5.60 0.05
C SER A 153 0.22 -5.05 1.46
N GLN A 154 1.42 -4.54 1.77
CA GLN A 154 1.72 -3.90 3.06
C GLN A 154 0.96 -2.58 3.24
N GLN A 155 0.84 -1.79 2.17
CA GLN A 155 0.09 -0.54 2.20
C GLN A 155 -1.41 -0.80 2.40
N LEU A 156 -1.97 -1.81 1.73
CA LEU A 156 -3.37 -2.24 1.90
C LEU A 156 -3.66 -2.63 3.36
N ILE A 157 -2.83 -3.51 3.94
CA ILE A 157 -2.98 -3.93 5.34
C ILE A 157 -2.89 -2.72 6.27
N ARG A 158 -1.91 -1.84 6.05
CA ARG A 158 -1.71 -0.65 6.88
C ARG A 158 -2.91 0.29 6.85
N SER A 159 -3.46 0.55 5.67
CA SER A 159 -4.59 1.47 5.51
C SER A 159 -5.92 0.91 6.00
N THR A 160 -6.06 -0.42 6.06
CA THR A 160 -7.35 -1.07 6.39
C THR A 160 -7.44 -1.50 7.85
N PHE A 161 -6.34 -1.99 8.43
CA PHE A 161 -6.39 -2.70 9.73
C PHE A 161 -5.52 -2.07 10.82
N LEU A 162 -4.62 -1.15 10.48
CA LEU A 162 -3.63 -0.67 11.42
C LEU A 162 -3.78 0.82 11.70
N THR A 163 -3.38 1.23 12.91
CA THR A 163 -3.30 2.64 13.28
C THR A 163 -2.14 3.35 12.58
N LEU A 164 -2.18 4.68 12.52
CA LEU A 164 -1.13 5.49 11.89
C LEU A 164 0.17 5.56 12.69
N ASP A 165 0.18 5.05 13.93
CA ASP A 165 1.34 5.08 14.81
C ASP A 165 2.54 4.34 14.23
N LYS A 166 3.69 4.98 14.21
CA LYS A 166 4.94 4.41 13.68
C LYS A 166 5.65 3.58 14.75
N THR A 167 5.09 2.45 15.16
CA THR A 167 5.67 1.54 16.16
C THR A 167 6.24 0.28 15.52
N LEU A 168 7.25 -0.32 16.17
CA LEU A 168 7.78 -1.62 15.75
C LEU A 168 6.70 -2.71 15.80
N GLN A 169 5.87 -2.68 16.85
CA GLN A 169 4.74 -3.60 17.03
C GLN A 169 3.79 -3.57 15.83
N ARG A 170 3.41 -2.35 15.39
CA ARG A 170 2.58 -2.18 14.19
C ARG A 170 3.25 -2.79 12.95
N LYS A 171 4.59 -2.60 12.80
CA LYS A 171 5.30 -3.15 11.63
C LYS A 171 5.36 -4.68 11.64
N VAL A 172 5.44 -5.29 12.80
CA VAL A 172 5.35 -6.76 12.94
C VAL A 172 3.95 -7.25 12.56
N LYS A 173 2.89 -6.61 13.07
CA LYS A 173 1.49 -6.92 12.68
C LYS A 173 1.27 -6.76 11.18
N GLU A 174 1.77 -5.67 10.59
CA GLU A 174 1.71 -5.42 9.15
C GLU A 174 2.34 -6.58 8.35
N ALA A 175 3.54 -7.03 8.74
CA ALA A 175 4.22 -8.14 8.07
C ALA A 175 3.44 -9.46 8.16
N ILE A 176 2.90 -9.80 9.33
CA ILE A 176 2.12 -11.02 9.56
C ILE A 176 0.83 -11.01 8.72
N LEU A 177 0.07 -9.91 8.77
CA LEU A 177 -1.17 -9.76 7.99
C LEU A 177 -0.90 -9.78 6.49
N THR A 178 0.19 -9.16 6.05
CA THR A 178 0.58 -9.15 4.64
C THR A 178 0.88 -10.56 4.14
N LEU A 179 1.60 -11.35 4.92
CA LEU A 179 1.87 -12.75 4.59
C LEU A 179 0.58 -13.56 4.47
N GLU A 180 -0.36 -13.37 5.39
CA GLU A 180 -1.65 -14.07 5.38
C GLU A 180 -2.54 -13.62 4.21
N LEU A 181 -2.53 -12.31 3.86
CA LEU A 181 -3.22 -11.77 2.71
C LEU A 181 -2.70 -12.42 1.40
N GLU A 182 -1.39 -12.42 1.20
CA GLU A 182 -0.73 -12.98 0.00
C GLU A 182 -0.88 -14.50 -0.11
N ARG A 183 -1.08 -15.19 1.02
CA ARG A 183 -1.36 -16.62 1.03
C ARG A 183 -2.78 -16.96 0.59
N ARG A 184 -3.75 -16.07 0.87
CA ARG A 184 -5.19 -16.32 0.65
C ARG A 184 -5.70 -15.78 -0.66
N TYR A 185 -5.17 -14.66 -1.13
CA TYR A 185 -5.68 -13.93 -2.28
C TYR A 185 -4.65 -13.86 -3.40
N SER A 186 -5.14 -13.91 -4.64
CA SER A 186 -4.32 -13.68 -5.82
C SER A 186 -3.84 -12.23 -5.89
N LYS A 187 -2.79 -11.97 -6.65
CA LYS A 187 -2.28 -10.62 -6.88
C LYS A 187 -3.34 -9.68 -7.46
N ASP A 188 -4.19 -10.18 -8.36
CA ASP A 188 -5.28 -9.39 -8.94
C ASP A 188 -6.33 -9.02 -7.90
N GLN A 189 -6.71 -9.95 -7.02
CA GLN A 189 -7.62 -9.66 -5.92
C GLN A 189 -7.03 -8.64 -4.94
N ILE A 190 -5.74 -8.77 -4.60
CA ILE A 190 -5.05 -7.81 -3.73
C ILE A 190 -4.99 -6.42 -4.38
N LEU A 191 -4.70 -6.34 -5.68
CA LEU A 191 -4.70 -5.09 -6.43
C LEU A 191 -6.09 -4.47 -6.48
N GLU A 192 -7.14 -5.27 -6.69
CA GLU A 192 -8.54 -4.82 -6.65
C GLU A 192 -8.89 -4.22 -5.28
N PHE A 193 -8.58 -4.93 -4.20
CA PHE A 193 -8.78 -4.41 -2.84
C PHE A 193 -8.02 -3.11 -2.61
N TYR A 194 -6.77 -3.04 -3.04
CA TYR A 194 -5.95 -1.85 -2.90
C TYR A 194 -6.53 -0.64 -3.63
N LEU A 195 -6.87 -0.81 -4.91
CA LEU A 195 -7.44 0.25 -5.74
C LEU A 195 -8.81 0.74 -5.23
N ASN A 196 -9.53 -0.06 -4.46
CA ASN A 196 -10.79 0.30 -3.85
C ASN A 196 -10.67 0.85 -2.41
N GLN A 197 -9.49 0.73 -1.78
CA GLN A 197 -9.30 1.08 -0.35
C GLN A 197 -8.34 2.25 -0.11
N VAL A 198 -7.36 2.43 -0.99
CA VAL A 198 -6.30 3.41 -0.76
C VAL A 198 -6.85 4.84 -0.74
N PRO A 199 -6.39 5.71 0.20
CA PRO A 199 -6.81 7.09 0.24
C PRO A 199 -6.12 7.93 -0.83
N PHE A 200 -6.89 8.78 -1.52
CA PHE A 200 -6.42 9.73 -2.53
C PHE A 200 -6.46 11.19 -2.07
N GLY A 201 -6.96 11.46 -0.88
CA GLY A 201 -7.24 12.82 -0.40
C GLY A 201 -8.65 13.29 -0.74
N SER A 202 -9.01 14.50 -0.31
CA SER A 202 -10.37 15.05 -0.47
C SER A 202 -11.48 14.10 -0.02
N ASN A 203 -11.17 13.29 1.01
CA ASN A 203 -12.07 12.25 1.54
C ASN A 203 -12.44 11.15 0.53
N ALA A 204 -11.68 11.00 -0.56
CA ALA A 204 -11.89 9.99 -1.59
C ALA A 204 -11.04 8.75 -1.29
N TYR A 205 -11.70 7.61 -1.14
CA TYR A 205 -11.10 6.30 -0.95
C TYR A 205 -11.42 5.39 -2.15
N GLY A 206 -10.40 4.85 -2.76
CA GLY A 206 -10.47 4.09 -4.00
C GLY A 206 -10.48 4.95 -5.26
N VAL A 207 -10.06 4.31 -6.37
CA VAL A 207 -9.82 5.00 -7.65
C VAL A 207 -11.07 5.60 -8.26
N GLU A 208 -12.23 4.96 -8.09
CA GLU A 208 -13.49 5.45 -8.66
C GLU A 208 -13.93 6.73 -7.94
N ALA A 209 -13.96 6.70 -6.60
CA ALA A 209 -14.29 7.88 -5.83
C ALA A 209 -13.29 9.03 -6.05
N ALA A 210 -12.00 8.70 -6.21
CA ALA A 210 -10.97 9.69 -6.52
C ALA A 210 -11.15 10.29 -7.92
N SER A 211 -11.44 9.49 -8.94
CA SER A 211 -11.70 9.98 -10.30
C SER A 211 -12.91 10.91 -10.33
N GLN A 212 -13.99 10.55 -9.66
CA GLN A 212 -15.18 11.40 -9.53
C GLN A 212 -14.87 12.70 -8.77
N ALA A 213 -14.10 12.61 -7.67
CA ALA A 213 -13.80 13.78 -6.84
C ALA A 213 -12.87 14.78 -7.54
N PHE A 214 -11.86 14.30 -8.27
CA PHE A 214 -10.85 15.16 -8.88
C PHE A 214 -11.14 15.53 -10.33
N PHE A 215 -11.87 14.69 -11.07
CA PHE A 215 -12.10 14.88 -12.51
C PHE A 215 -13.58 14.88 -12.91
N GLY A 216 -14.50 14.61 -11.98
CA GLY A 216 -15.95 14.62 -12.23
C GLY A 216 -16.43 13.48 -13.16
N LYS A 217 -15.63 12.43 -13.34
CA LYS A 217 -15.92 11.31 -14.25
C LYS A 217 -15.49 9.95 -13.68
N PRO A 218 -16.07 8.84 -14.18
CA PRO A 218 -15.68 7.49 -13.77
C PRO A 218 -14.20 7.20 -14.05
N ALA A 219 -13.59 6.36 -13.21
CA ALA A 219 -12.19 5.94 -13.38
C ALA A 219 -11.94 5.25 -14.74
N SER A 220 -12.97 4.57 -15.29
CA SER A 220 -12.93 3.95 -16.62
C SER A 220 -12.73 4.94 -17.78
N GLN A 221 -12.98 6.23 -17.56
CA GLN A 221 -12.83 7.30 -18.54
C GLN A 221 -11.60 8.19 -18.28
N ALA A 222 -10.79 7.89 -17.25
CA ALA A 222 -9.60 8.66 -16.93
C ALA A 222 -8.60 8.62 -18.10
N SER A 223 -7.94 9.73 -18.43
CA SER A 223 -6.83 9.75 -19.39
C SER A 223 -5.54 9.17 -18.78
N LEU A 224 -4.52 8.94 -19.59
CA LEU A 224 -3.20 8.52 -19.10
C LEU A 224 -2.60 9.54 -18.14
N ALA A 225 -2.76 10.83 -18.41
CA ALA A 225 -2.28 11.90 -17.53
C ALA A 225 -3.04 11.93 -16.20
N GLU A 226 -4.35 11.76 -16.23
CA GLU A 226 -5.19 11.68 -15.03
C GLU A 226 -4.89 10.44 -14.19
N ALA A 227 -4.67 9.28 -14.84
CA ALA A 227 -4.22 8.07 -14.18
C ALA A 227 -2.88 8.25 -13.45
N ALA A 228 -1.94 8.95 -14.08
CA ALA A 228 -0.66 9.28 -13.47
C ALA A 228 -0.81 10.27 -12.29
N VAL A 229 -1.77 11.19 -12.35
CA VAL A 229 -2.13 12.07 -11.22
C VAL A 229 -2.70 11.23 -10.07
N LEU A 230 -3.69 10.38 -10.32
CA LEU A 230 -4.27 9.52 -9.28
C LEU A 230 -3.18 8.69 -8.62
N ALA A 231 -2.32 8.02 -9.40
CA ALA A 231 -1.20 7.26 -8.84
C ALA A 231 -0.22 8.14 -8.04
N SER A 232 -0.06 9.41 -8.40
CA SER A 232 0.79 10.35 -7.66
C SER A 232 0.24 10.73 -6.30
N LEU A 233 -1.09 10.89 -6.20
CA LEU A 233 -1.79 11.30 -4.98
C LEU A 233 -1.63 10.27 -3.85
N ILE A 234 -1.53 8.98 -4.16
CA ILE A 234 -1.41 7.89 -3.17
C ILE A 234 -0.23 8.13 -2.23
N GLN A 235 0.90 8.64 -2.71
CA GLN A 235 2.10 8.84 -1.91
C GLN A 235 1.92 9.85 -0.76
N ALA A 236 1.22 10.94 -1.03
CA ALA A 236 1.03 12.04 -0.07
C ALA A 236 -0.24 12.85 -0.42
N PRO A 237 -1.44 12.29 -0.17
CA PRO A 237 -2.71 12.82 -0.67
C PRO A 237 -2.94 14.30 -0.32
N SER A 238 -2.66 14.69 0.91
CA SER A 238 -2.87 16.08 1.36
C SER A 238 -1.81 17.03 0.78
N ARG A 239 -0.55 16.57 0.65
CA ARG A 239 0.54 17.43 0.16
C ARG A 239 0.51 17.63 -1.36
N LEU A 240 0.07 16.62 -2.09
CA LEU A 240 0.00 16.61 -3.55
C LEU A 240 -1.39 16.96 -4.08
N SER A 241 -2.27 17.48 -3.21
CA SER A 241 -3.61 17.90 -3.62
C SER A 241 -3.53 18.93 -4.74
N PRO A 242 -4.31 18.78 -5.83
CA PRO A 242 -4.36 19.78 -6.92
C PRO A 242 -4.94 21.13 -6.48
N TYR A 243 -5.59 21.17 -5.32
CA TYR A 243 -6.22 22.35 -4.74
C TYR A 243 -5.34 23.05 -3.68
N GLY A 244 -4.16 22.53 -3.44
CA GLY A 244 -3.20 23.08 -2.47
C GLY A 244 -2.18 24.02 -3.13
N SER A 245 -1.27 24.51 -2.30
CA SER A 245 -0.16 25.37 -2.75
C SER A 245 0.98 24.64 -3.47
N ASN A 246 0.95 23.29 -3.51
CA ASN A 246 2.05 22.46 -3.99
C ASN A 246 1.75 21.78 -5.35
N VAL A 247 1.00 22.45 -6.22
CA VAL A 247 0.57 21.90 -7.52
C VAL A 247 1.77 21.51 -8.40
N ASP A 248 2.86 22.27 -8.35
CA ASP A 248 4.11 21.96 -9.08
C ASP A 248 4.70 20.61 -8.65
N HIS A 249 4.61 20.29 -7.36
CA HIS A 249 5.06 18.98 -6.86
C HIS A 249 4.17 17.83 -7.35
N LEU A 250 2.87 18.07 -7.51
CA LEU A 250 1.95 17.10 -8.12
C LEU A 250 2.34 16.83 -9.57
N TYR A 251 2.56 17.89 -10.38
CA TYR A 251 2.97 17.74 -11.77
C TYR A 251 4.34 17.07 -11.91
N ALA A 252 5.29 17.42 -11.07
CA ALA A 252 6.60 16.76 -11.04
C ALA A 252 6.46 15.27 -10.71
N ARG A 253 5.57 14.90 -9.76
CA ARG A 253 5.29 13.51 -9.41
C ARG A 253 4.56 12.77 -10.54
N LYS A 254 3.56 13.40 -11.18
CA LYS A 254 2.89 12.87 -12.38
C LYS A 254 3.91 12.51 -13.46
N ASN A 255 4.81 13.43 -13.77
CA ASN A 255 5.84 13.21 -14.78
C ASN A 255 6.79 12.05 -14.38
N TYR A 256 7.16 11.97 -13.11
CA TYR A 256 7.94 10.84 -12.59
C TYR A 256 7.21 9.50 -12.77
N VAL A 257 5.89 9.45 -12.51
CA VAL A 257 5.08 8.22 -12.71
C VAL A 257 5.08 7.81 -14.19
N LEU A 258 4.87 8.77 -15.11
CA LEU A 258 4.90 8.52 -16.55
C LEU A 258 6.27 8.01 -17.01
N ASP A 259 7.37 8.59 -16.52
CA ASP A 259 8.72 8.09 -16.80
C ASP A 259 8.94 6.65 -16.29
N ARG A 260 8.33 6.31 -15.17
CA ARG A 260 8.38 4.95 -14.65
C ARG A 260 7.58 3.98 -15.50
N MET A 261 6.43 4.40 -16.02
CA MET A 261 5.62 3.60 -16.94
C MET A 261 6.38 3.31 -18.25
N VAL A 262 7.12 4.29 -18.78
CA VAL A 262 8.01 4.08 -19.94
C VAL A 262 9.09 3.06 -19.62
N LYS A 263 9.77 3.21 -18.48
CA LYS A 263 10.81 2.25 -18.02
C LYS A 263 10.27 0.84 -17.79
N GLY A 264 9.01 0.72 -17.41
CA GLY A 264 8.30 -0.55 -17.24
C GLY A 264 7.79 -1.15 -18.57
N GLY A 265 7.91 -0.42 -19.70
CA GLY A 265 7.41 -0.86 -20.99
C GLY A 265 5.88 -0.83 -21.13
N TYR A 266 5.19 -0.11 -20.26
CA TYR A 266 3.74 0.01 -20.27
C TYR A 266 3.22 1.03 -21.28
N VAL A 267 3.98 2.09 -21.51
CA VAL A 267 3.67 3.14 -22.51
C VAL A 267 4.94 3.51 -23.26
N SER A 268 4.76 4.01 -24.47
CA SER A 268 5.87 4.57 -25.26
C SER A 268 6.30 5.94 -24.75
N GLN A 269 7.51 6.37 -25.08
CA GLN A 269 7.99 7.72 -24.74
C GLN A 269 7.08 8.80 -25.32
N LYS A 270 6.57 8.61 -26.56
CA LYS A 270 5.67 9.55 -27.23
C LYS A 270 4.34 9.73 -26.47
N GLU A 271 3.74 8.63 -26.00
CA GLU A 271 2.51 8.68 -25.19
C GLU A 271 2.74 9.37 -23.84
N ALA A 272 3.86 9.06 -23.18
CA ALA A 272 4.23 9.70 -21.93
C ALA A 272 4.45 11.20 -22.10
N ASP A 273 5.15 11.64 -23.17
CA ASP A 273 5.39 13.06 -23.44
C ASP A 273 4.09 13.80 -23.79
N ALA A 274 3.18 13.17 -24.52
CA ALA A 274 1.83 13.70 -24.74
C ALA A 274 1.06 13.89 -23.42
N ALA A 275 1.07 12.87 -22.56
CA ALA A 275 0.41 12.93 -21.25
C ALA A 275 1.05 13.93 -20.28
N LYS A 276 2.37 14.18 -20.38
CA LYS A 276 3.03 15.23 -19.59
C LYS A 276 2.54 16.63 -19.94
N ASN A 277 2.23 16.86 -21.20
CA ASN A 277 1.80 18.16 -21.74
C ASN A 277 0.27 18.32 -21.77
N GLU A 278 -0.48 17.28 -21.42
CA GLU A 278 -1.96 17.33 -21.35
C GLU A 278 -2.41 18.33 -20.28
N VAL A 279 -3.32 19.24 -20.68
CA VAL A 279 -3.96 20.18 -19.77
C VAL A 279 -5.00 19.42 -18.93
N LEU A 280 -4.82 19.42 -17.62
CA LEU A 280 -5.71 18.73 -16.69
C LEU A 280 -6.75 19.71 -16.14
N ASN A 281 -8.02 19.33 -16.24
CA ASN A 281 -9.14 20.07 -15.69
C ASN A 281 -9.59 19.35 -14.40
N PHE A 282 -9.33 19.97 -13.27
CA PHE A 282 -9.81 19.46 -11.99
C PHE A 282 -11.21 19.96 -11.70
N ALA A 283 -12.05 19.07 -11.14
CA ALA A 283 -13.41 19.42 -10.72
C ALA A 283 -13.36 20.40 -9.54
N ASP A 284 -14.31 21.32 -9.48
CA ASP A 284 -14.40 22.28 -8.37
C ASP A 284 -14.73 21.58 -7.05
N ILE A 285 -13.96 21.90 -5.99
CA ILE A 285 -14.21 21.39 -4.62
C ILE A 285 -15.59 21.84 -4.10
N GLY A 286 -16.11 22.95 -4.59
CA GLY A 286 -17.32 23.61 -4.07
C GLY A 286 -18.65 22.95 -4.42
N GLN A 287 -18.67 21.92 -5.31
CA GLN A 287 -19.93 21.33 -5.77
C GLN A 287 -20.44 20.14 -4.93
N SER A 288 -19.86 19.88 -3.77
CA SER A 288 -20.29 18.71 -2.97
C SER A 288 -21.59 18.91 -2.20
N ILE A 289 -22.02 20.14 -1.94
CA ILE A 289 -23.27 20.46 -1.23
C ILE A 289 -24.06 21.46 -2.05
N LYS A 290 -25.17 21.02 -2.62
CA LYS A 290 -26.15 21.88 -3.26
C LYS A 290 -27.11 22.43 -2.19
N ALA A 291 -27.52 23.71 -2.26
CA ALA A 291 -28.33 24.35 -1.25
C ALA A 291 -27.78 24.12 0.19
N PRO A 292 -26.56 24.60 0.51
CA PRO A 292 -25.81 24.16 1.70
C PRO A 292 -26.57 24.43 3.01
N HIS A 293 -27.23 25.57 3.16
CA HIS A 293 -28.02 25.90 4.37
C HIS A 293 -29.15 24.89 4.61
N PHE A 294 -29.90 24.58 3.56
CA PHE A 294 -31.01 23.63 3.64
C PHE A 294 -30.52 22.23 3.90
N VAL A 295 -29.49 21.78 3.20
CA VAL A 295 -28.90 20.44 3.36
C VAL A 295 -28.32 20.23 4.77
N LEU A 296 -27.64 21.25 5.34
CA LEU A 296 -27.13 21.19 6.71
C LEU A 296 -28.27 21.11 7.73
N TYR A 297 -29.39 21.82 7.49
CA TYR A 297 -30.59 21.69 8.30
C TYR A 297 -31.18 20.27 8.27
N VAL A 298 -31.34 19.70 7.06
CA VAL A 298 -31.84 18.33 6.90
C VAL A 298 -30.85 17.31 7.53
N LYS A 299 -29.56 17.48 7.35
CA LYS A 299 -28.54 16.65 7.96
C LYS A 299 -28.65 16.66 9.48
N LYS A 300 -28.76 17.84 10.10
CA LYS A 300 -28.94 17.99 11.54
C LYS A 300 -30.20 17.28 12.02
N TYR A 301 -31.32 17.44 11.33
CA TYR A 301 -32.59 16.76 11.65
C TYR A 301 -32.41 15.20 11.60
N LEU A 302 -31.68 14.70 10.60
CA LEU A 302 -31.41 13.26 10.48
C LEU A 302 -30.52 12.78 11.64
N GLU A 303 -29.48 13.51 12.01
CA GLU A 303 -28.56 13.18 13.12
C GLU A 303 -29.27 13.20 14.48
N GLU A 304 -30.27 14.03 14.66
CA GLU A 304 -31.08 14.06 15.89
C GLU A 304 -32.10 12.90 16.01
N ASN A 305 -32.52 12.32 14.88
CA ASN A 305 -33.57 11.29 14.85
C ASN A 305 -33.06 9.87 14.53
N TYR A 306 -31.87 9.74 14.00
CA TYR A 306 -31.26 8.46 13.61
C TYR A 306 -29.85 8.36 14.15
N SER A 307 -29.42 7.15 14.50
CA SER A 307 -28.02 6.94 14.93
C SER A 307 -27.05 7.21 13.78
N ASP A 308 -25.87 7.72 14.11
CA ASP A 308 -24.78 7.99 13.18
C ASP A 308 -24.42 6.76 12.35
N TYR A 309 -24.34 5.59 13.00
CA TYR A 309 -24.15 4.30 12.32
C TYR A 309 -25.22 4.02 11.25
N PHE A 310 -26.50 4.26 11.57
CA PHE A 310 -27.60 4.02 10.65
C PHE A 310 -27.54 4.93 9.42
N LEU A 311 -27.28 6.20 9.62
CA LEU A 311 -27.15 7.20 8.54
C LEU A 311 -25.97 6.90 7.61
N LYS A 312 -24.88 6.42 8.17
CA LYS A 312 -23.65 6.18 7.42
C LYS A 312 -23.61 4.83 6.69
N THR A 313 -24.38 3.83 7.15
CA THR A 313 -24.21 2.45 6.68
C THR A 313 -25.40 1.88 5.90
N LYS A 314 -26.62 2.43 6.08
CA LYS A 314 -27.84 1.81 5.54
C LYS A 314 -28.28 2.31 4.17
N GLY A 315 -27.56 3.28 3.59
CA GLY A 315 -27.85 3.75 2.23
C GLY A 315 -29.23 4.37 2.05
N LEU A 316 -29.65 5.20 3.00
CA LEU A 316 -30.97 5.83 2.95
C LEU A 316 -31.09 6.73 1.71
N LYS A 317 -32.29 6.79 1.15
CA LYS A 317 -32.69 7.80 0.16
C LYS A 317 -33.63 8.76 0.85
N VAL A 318 -33.16 9.97 1.12
CA VAL A 318 -33.92 11.03 1.79
C VAL A 318 -34.44 11.98 0.73
N TYR A 319 -35.73 11.97 0.48
CA TYR A 319 -36.38 12.90 -0.43
C TYR A 319 -36.84 14.13 0.36
N THR A 320 -36.41 15.29 -0.07
CA THR A 320 -36.76 16.59 0.59
C THR A 320 -37.88 17.31 -0.13
N THR A 321 -38.29 18.40 0.42
CA THR A 321 -39.28 19.31 -0.21
C THR A 321 -38.63 20.38 -1.09
N LEU A 322 -37.31 20.44 -1.17
CA LEU A 322 -36.59 21.46 -1.92
C LEU A 322 -36.82 21.29 -3.44
N ASP A 323 -37.23 22.39 -4.07
CA ASP A 323 -37.24 22.54 -5.52
C ASP A 323 -35.89 23.08 -5.97
N TRP A 324 -35.07 22.18 -6.61
CA TRP A 324 -33.72 22.57 -7.02
C TRP A 324 -33.70 23.65 -8.09
N GLY A 325 -34.71 23.69 -8.99
CA GLY A 325 -34.82 24.73 -10.01
C GLY A 325 -35.06 26.10 -9.41
N LEU A 326 -36.02 26.22 -8.47
CA LEU A 326 -36.29 27.45 -7.75
C LEU A 326 -35.13 27.90 -6.86
N GLN A 327 -34.44 26.95 -6.23
CA GLN A 327 -33.25 27.22 -5.43
C GLN A 327 -32.12 27.83 -6.28
N GLN A 328 -31.86 27.30 -7.46
CA GLN A 328 -30.86 27.84 -8.37
C GLN A 328 -31.19 29.28 -8.83
N GLU A 329 -32.45 29.58 -9.04
CA GLU A 329 -32.86 30.96 -9.38
C GLU A 329 -32.69 31.91 -8.19
N ALA A 330 -32.93 31.43 -6.97
CA ALA A 330 -32.75 32.24 -5.76
C ALA A 330 -31.27 32.46 -5.38
N GLU A 331 -30.36 31.63 -5.84
CA GLU A 331 -28.90 31.73 -5.59
C GLU A 331 -28.19 32.62 -6.63
N LYS A 332 -28.85 33.01 -7.74
CA LYS A 332 -28.34 33.98 -8.73
C LYS A 332 -28.47 35.42 -8.24
#